data_acd162ba07b1d9e0b6f13d250fd6c811
#
_entry.id   acd162ba07b1d9e0b6f13d250fd6c811
#
_cell.length_a   1.000
_cell.length_b   1.000
_cell.length_c   1.000
_cell.angle_alpha   90.00
_cell.angle_beta   90.00
_cell.angle_gamma   90.00
#
_symmetry.space_group_name_H-M   'P 1'
#
loop_
_entity.id
_entity.type
_entity.pdbx_description
1 polymer ?
#
loop_
_entity_poly.entity_id
_entity_poly.type
_entity_poly.pdbx_seq_one_letter_code
_entity_poly.pdbx_strand_id
1 'polypeptide(L)'
;MPRIKQYAHEYAVKDFQTEIRTQQGIHNLMSVRALAGVAGIPHNTLGPKLKEPDKLDVVDLRKLVEAIAPDPAVILALIGYDKKTINRCLSQYQNVSA
;
A
#
# COMPACT_ATOMS: atom_id res chain seq x y z
N MET A 1 11.32 18.29 13.51
CA MET A 1 12.04 18.59 12.28
C MET A 1 11.27 18.08 11.07
N PRO A 2 10.85 18.98 10.20
CA PRO A 2 10.04 18.58 9.04
C PRO A 2 10.72 17.59 8.12
N ARG A 3 12.05 17.68 7.99
CA ARG A 3 12.81 16.81 7.10
C ARG A 3 12.73 15.34 7.48
N ILE A 4 12.68 15.04 8.79
CA ILE A 4 12.60 13.67 9.27
C ILE A 4 11.27 13.04 8.88
N LYS A 5 10.17 13.80 9.00
CA LYS A 5 8.86 13.32 8.59
C LYS A 5 8.78 13.08 7.09
N GLN A 6 9.38 13.97 6.30
CA GLN A 6 9.43 13.80 4.85
C GLN A 6 10.20 12.55 4.46
N TYR A 7 11.33 12.30 5.10
CA TYR A 7 12.12 11.09 4.86
C TYR A 7 11.32 9.83 5.18
N ALA A 8 10.66 9.82 6.33
CA ALA A 8 9.84 8.68 6.71
C ALA A 8 8.72 8.44 5.70
N HIS A 9 8.09 9.51 5.21
CA HIS A 9 7.03 9.39 4.23
C HIS A 9 7.56 8.91 2.88
N GLU A 10 8.73 9.38 2.46
CA GLU A 10 9.35 8.92 1.21
C GLU A 10 9.64 7.41 1.27
N TYR A 11 10.13 6.92 2.40
CA TYR A 11 10.35 5.49 2.59
C TYR A 11 9.04 4.71 2.55
N ALA A 12 8.00 5.25 3.16
CA ALA A 12 6.69 4.61 3.13
C ALA A 12 6.15 4.51 1.71
N VAL A 13 6.34 5.56 0.90
CA VAL A 13 5.93 5.55 -0.52
C VAL A 13 6.71 4.50 -1.29
N LYS A 14 8.02 4.44 -1.09
CA LYS A 14 8.87 3.45 -1.78
C LYS A 14 8.53 2.03 -1.35
N ASP A 15 8.28 1.81 -0.08
CA ASP A 15 7.90 0.51 0.44
C ASP A 15 6.57 0.06 -0.16
N PHE A 16 5.62 0.97 -0.27
CA PHE A 16 4.33 0.68 -0.91
C PHE A 16 4.53 0.28 -2.38
N GLN A 17 5.32 1.06 -3.12
CA GLN A 17 5.59 0.76 -4.53
C GLN A 17 6.29 -0.59 -4.69
N THR A 18 7.24 -0.90 -3.81
CA THR A 18 7.94 -2.18 -3.82
C THR A 18 6.97 -3.33 -3.52
N GLU A 19 6.09 -3.14 -2.54
CA GLU A 19 5.10 -4.14 -2.18
C GLU A 19 4.14 -4.42 -3.35
N ILE A 20 3.69 -3.38 -4.03
CA ILE A 20 2.82 -3.55 -5.19
C ILE A 20 3.53 -4.37 -6.27
N ARG A 21 4.81 -4.08 -6.56
CA ARG A 21 5.57 -4.87 -7.54
C ARG A 21 5.73 -6.31 -7.10
N THR A 22 5.98 -6.53 -5.82
CA THR A 22 6.11 -7.88 -5.27
C THR A 22 4.82 -8.66 -5.47
N GLN A 23 3.69 -8.06 -5.15
CA GLN A 23 2.40 -8.71 -5.31
C GLN A 23 2.04 -8.91 -6.78
N GLN A 24 2.41 -7.98 -7.65
CA GLN A 24 2.24 -8.18 -9.09
C GLN A 24 2.99 -9.42 -9.57
N GLY A 25 4.20 -9.64 -9.05
CA GLY A 25 4.97 -10.85 -9.40
C GLY A 25 4.31 -12.11 -8.87
N ILE A 26 3.86 -12.10 -7.61
CA ILE A 26 3.22 -13.25 -6.98
C ILE A 26 1.93 -13.65 -7.72
N HIS A 27 1.12 -12.65 -8.12
CA HIS A 27 -0.16 -12.89 -8.78
C HIS A 27 -0.07 -12.91 -10.30
N ASN A 28 1.13 -12.80 -10.86
CA ASN A 28 1.36 -12.77 -12.31
C ASN A 28 0.61 -11.62 -13.00
N LEU A 29 0.63 -10.44 -12.37
CA LEU A 29 -0.03 -9.22 -12.86
C LEU A 29 1.01 -8.12 -13.12
N MET A 30 2.01 -8.41 -13.96
CA MET A 30 3.19 -7.56 -14.11
C MET A 30 2.92 -6.21 -14.76
N SER A 31 1.84 -6.07 -15.52
CA SER A 31 1.51 -4.78 -16.12
C SER A 31 0.49 -4.04 -15.26
N VAL A 32 0.54 -2.71 -15.32
CA VAL A 32 -0.46 -1.87 -14.65
C VAL A 32 -1.86 -2.18 -15.17
N ARG A 33 -1.98 -2.44 -16.46
CA ARG A 33 -3.27 -2.78 -17.07
C ARG A 33 -3.85 -4.07 -16.49
N ALA A 34 -3.01 -5.09 -16.30
CA ALA A 34 -3.45 -6.35 -15.72
C ALA A 34 -3.89 -6.16 -14.27
N LEU A 35 -3.11 -5.42 -13.48
CA LEU A 35 -3.46 -5.11 -12.10
C LEU A 35 -4.76 -4.31 -12.04
N ALA A 36 -4.88 -3.31 -12.87
CA ALA A 36 -6.09 -2.47 -12.93
C ALA A 36 -7.33 -3.28 -13.26
N GLY A 37 -7.21 -4.23 -14.17
CA GLY A 37 -8.32 -5.11 -14.53
C GLY A 37 -8.82 -5.93 -13.36
N VAL A 38 -7.91 -6.52 -12.59
CA VAL A 38 -8.26 -7.32 -11.41
C VAL A 38 -8.82 -6.44 -10.29
N ALA A 39 -8.22 -5.27 -10.09
CA ALA A 39 -8.63 -4.35 -9.03
C ALA A 39 -9.93 -3.60 -9.34
N GLY A 40 -10.32 -3.55 -10.61
CA GLY A 40 -11.50 -2.79 -11.00
C GLY A 40 -11.27 -1.28 -11.00
N ILE A 41 -10.04 -0.85 -11.27
CA ILE A 41 -9.66 0.56 -11.37
C ILE A 41 -9.24 0.83 -12.81
N PRO A 42 -9.70 1.91 -13.46
CA PRO A 42 -9.23 2.22 -14.81
C PRO A 42 -7.71 2.35 -14.85
N HIS A 43 -7.07 1.72 -15.84
CA HIS A 43 -5.59 1.72 -15.88
C HIS A 43 -5.02 3.12 -16.09
N ASN A 44 -5.75 4.00 -16.76
CA ASN A 44 -5.33 5.40 -16.93
C ASN A 44 -5.30 6.16 -15.61
N THR A 45 -6.11 5.72 -14.65
CA THR A 45 -6.17 6.30 -13.31
C THR A 45 -5.14 5.66 -12.39
N LEU A 46 -5.02 4.34 -12.45
CA LEU A 46 -4.15 3.58 -11.54
C LEU A 46 -2.67 3.87 -11.79
N GLY A 47 -2.24 3.92 -13.05
CA GLY A 47 -0.84 4.14 -13.39
C GLY A 47 -0.24 5.37 -12.72
N PRO A 48 -0.81 6.57 -12.93
CA PRO A 48 -0.34 7.77 -12.26
C PRO A 48 -0.41 7.70 -10.74
N LYS A 49 -1.42 7.07 -10.18
CA LYS A 49 -1.58 6.94 -8.72
C LYS A 49 -0.53 6.03 -8.11
N LEU A 50 -0.09 5.00 -8.83
CA LEU A 50 0.99 4.15 -8.35
C LEU A 50 2.33 4.88 -8.32
N LYS A 51 2.54 5.84 -9.22
CA LYS A 51 3.73 6.70 -9.20
C LYS A 51 3.68 7.71 -8.06
N GLU A 52 2.49 8.17 -7.71
CA GLU A 52 2.26 9.10 -6.62
C GLU A 52 1.21 8.51 -5.67
N PRO A 53 1.60 7.56 -4.81
CA PRO A 53 0.64 6.85 -3.96
C PRO A 53 -0.18 7.75 -3.04
N ASP A 54 0.28 8.95 -2.76
CA ASP A 54 -0.48 9.91 -1.95
C ASP A 54 -1.80 10.31 -2.61
N LYS A 55 -1.93 10.08 -3.91
CA LYS A 55 -3.17 10.38 -4.63
C LYS A 55 -4.17 9.24 -4.61
N LEU A 56 -3.79 8.08 -4.06
CA LEU A 56 -4.72 6.98 -3.88
C LEU A 56 -5.73 7.33 -2.80
N ASP A 57 -7.00 7.17 -3.09
CA ASP A 57 -8.04 7.35 -2.08
C ASP A 57 -8.36 6.01 -1.40
N VAL A 58 -9.21 6.05 -0.37
CA VAL A 58 -9.54 4.86 0.41
C VAL A 58 -10.20 3.79 -0.46
N VAL A 59 -11.01 4.21 -1.42
CA VAL A 59 -11.68 3.28 -2.34
C VAL A 59 -10.66 2.52 -3.18
N ASP A 60 -9.64 3.24 -3.70
CA ASP A 60 -8.58 2.62 -4.49
C ASP A 60 -7.78 1.62 -3.65
N LEU A 61 -7.43 2.01 -2.42
CA LEU A 61 -6.69 1.12 -1.51
C LEU A 61 -7.49 -0.14 -1.19
N ARG A 62 -8.80 0.01 -0.97
CA ARG A 62 -9.67 -1.14 -0.70
C ARG A 62 -9.70 -2.10 -1.89
N LYS A 63 -9.81 -1.57 -3.10
CA LYS A 63 -9.81 -2.39 -4.32
C LYS A 63 -8.49 -3.13 -4.49
N LEU A 64 -7.36 -2.47 -4.21
CA LEU A 64 -6.05 -3.11 -4.27
C LEU A 64 -5.91 -4.21 -3.21
N VAL A 65 -6.40 -3.96 -2.00
CA VAL A 65 -6.38 -4.96 -0.93
C VAL A 65 -7.17 -6.20 -1.33
N GLU A 66 -8.33 -6.02 -1.92
CA GLU A 66 -9.16 -7.14 -2.37
C GLU A 66 -8.52 -7.91 -3.54
N ALA A 67 -7.79 -7.19 -4.39
CA ALA A 67 -7.20 -7.79 -5.58
C ALA A 67 -5.92 -8.55 -5.29
N ILE A 68 -5.00 -7.99 -4.49
CA ILE A 68 -3.67 -8.54 -4.31
C ILE A 68 -3.24 -8.69 -2.86
N ALA A 69 -4.07 -8.28 -1.90
CA ALA A 69 -3.80 -8.43 -0.47
C ALA A 69 -2.37 -8.00 -0.08
N PRO A 70 -1.97 -6.73 -0.32
CA PRO A 70 -0.65 -6.27 0.07
C PRO A 70 -0.47 -6.25 1.58
N ASP A 71 0.79 -6.17 2.02
CA ASP A 71 1.11 -6.14 3.44
C ASP A 71 0.40 -4.95 4.12
N PRO A 72 -0.42 -5.18 5.14
CA PRO A 72 -1.12 -4.09 5.83
C PRO A 72 -0.19 -3.03 6.42
N ALA A 73 0.99 -3.43 6.88
CA ALA A 73 1.96 -2.51 7.47
C ALA A 73 2.41 -1.45 6.46
N VAL A 74 2.54 -1.83 5.19
CA VAL A 74 2.94 -0.90 4.13
C VAL A 74 1.85 0.14 3.89
N ILE A 75 0.58 -0.28 3.91
CA ILE A 75 -0.55 0.63 3.73
C ILE A 75 -0.67 1.57 4.91
N LEU A 76 -0.53 1.06 6.14
CA LEU A 76 -0.59 1.89 7.34
C LEU A 76 0.53 2.92 7.37
N ALA A 77 1.73 2.53 6.96
CA ALA A 77 2.86 3.46 6.88
C ALA A 77 2.60 4.56 5.86
N LEU A 78 1.98 4.21 4.73
CA LEU A 78 1.64 5.19 3.70
C LEU A 78 0.65 6.24 4.22
N ILE A 79 -0.29 5.81 5.07
CA ILE A 79 -1.27 6.70 5.68
C ILE A 79 -0.60 7.64 6.71
N GLY A 80 0.50 7.21 7.32
CA GLY A 80 1.24 8.05 8.24
C GLY A 80 1.53 7.43 9.61
N TYR A 81 1.18 6.17 9.83
CA TYR A 81 1.52 5.48 11.07
C TYR A 81 3.00 5.10 11.08
N ASP A 82 3.67 5.27 12.20
CA ASP A 82 5.05 4.82 12.33
C ASP A 82 5.11 3.30 12.59
N LYS A 83 6.28 2.70 12.36
CA LYS A 83 6.46 1.26 12.50
C LYS A 83 6.17 0.78 13.92
N LYS A 84 6.56 1.57 14.92
CA LYS A 84 6.37 1.21 16.32
C LYS A 84 4.89 1.12 16.66
N THR A 85 4.12 2.11 16.24
CA THR A 85 2.67 2.14 16.46
C THR A 85 1.99 0.99 15.71
N ILE A 86 2.40 0.74 14.46
CA ILE A 86 1.86 -0.34 13.65
C ILE A 86 2.08 -1.68 14.34
N ASN A 87 3.31 -1.96 14.79
CA ASN A 87 3.63 -3.23 15.42
C ASN A 87 2.84 -3.42 16.71
N ARG A 88 2.70 -2.36 17.51
CA ARG A 88 1.92 -2.42 18.75
C ARG A 88 0.44 -2.74 18.47
N CYS A 89 -0.15 -2.07 17.50
CA CYS A 89 -1.54 -2.29 17.14
C CYS A 89 -1.77 -3.69 16.62
N LEU A 90 -0.89 -4.19 15.76
CA LEU A 90 -1.01 -5.55 15.22
C LEU A 90 -0.86 -6.59 16.32
N SER A 91 0.07 -6.40 17.25
CA SER A 91 0.23 -7.31 18.39
C SER A 91 -1.01 -7.35 19.27
N GLN A 92 -1.58 -6.19 19.58
CA GLN A 92 -2.82 -6.12 20.36
C GLN A 92 -3.97 -6.80 19.65
N TYR A 93 -4.08 -6.60 18.37
CA TYR A 93 -5.13 -7.24 17.57
C TYR A 93 -5.00 -8.75 17.59
N GLN A 94 -3.78 -9.27 17.44
CA GLN A 94 -3.53 -10.71 17.49
C GLN A 94 -3.86 -11.29 18.87
N ASN A 95 -3.51 -10.58 19.94
CA ASN A 95 -3.82 -11.01 21.30
C ASN A 95 -5.32 -11.06 21.55
N VAL A 96 -6.06 -10.08 21.02
CA VAL A 96 -7.52 -10.06 21.14
C VAL A 96 -8.16 -11.22 20.39
N SER A 97 -7.57 -11.58 19.25
CA SER A 97 -8.07 -12.66 18.41
C SER A 97 -7.82 -14.04 19.02
N ALA A 98 -6.83 -14.13 19.88
CA ALA A 98 -6.51 -15.38 20.55
C ALA A 98 -7.47 -15.67 21.67
#